data_8d159aa070d2720dcac9ba8e7d4c05e9
#
_entry.id   8d159aa070d2720dcac9ba8e7d4c05e9
#
_cell.length_a   1.000
_cell.length_b   1.000
_cell.length_c   1.000
_cell.angle_alpha   90.00
_cell.angle_beta   90.00
_cell.angle_gamma   90.00
#
_symmetry.space_group_name_H-M   'P 1'
#
loop_
_entity.id
_entity.type
_entity.pdbx_description
1 polymer ?
#
loop_
_entity_poly.entity_id
_entity_poly.type
_entity_poly.pdbx_seq_one_letter_code
_entity_poly.pdbx_strand_id
1 'polypeptide(L)' 'MQKETIEITTATITMDKLLKFSGVADTGGQAFMMVEDGVVKLNGVTVTEKRKQVRPGDVVNIDDQIELTIIASQK' A
#
# COMPACT_ATOMS: atom_id res chain seq x y z
N MET A 1 9.87 -11.15 7.49
CA MET A 1 8.99 -10.16 6.83
C MET A 1 9.83 -9.00 6.34
N GLN A 2 9.67 -8.63 5.08
CA GLN A 2 10.38 -7.49 4.52
C GLN A 2 9.68 -6.21 4.93
N LYS A 3 10.42 -5.25 5.46
CA LYS A 3 9.86 -3.97 5.90
C LYS A 3 10.46 -2.84 5.08
N GLU A 4 9.59 -1.98 4.57
CA GLU A 4 10.01 -0.81 3.78
C GLU A 4 9.25 0.42 4.25
N THR A 5 9.90 1.57 4.13
CA THR A 5 9.28 2.85 4.43
C THR A 5 9.01 3.57 3.12
N ILE A 6 7.77 4.00 2.92
CA ILE A 6 7.35 4.68 1.70
C ILE A 6 7.01 6.12 2.04
N GLU A 7 7.73 7.04 1.42
CA GLU A 7 7.55 8.48 1.62
C GLU A 7 6.65 9.03 0.52
N ILE A 8 5.60 9.74 0.92
CA ILE A 8 4.67 10.35 -0.04
C ILE A 8 4.65 11.86 0.16
N THR A 9 4.41 12.59 -0.93
CA THR A 9 4.38 14.05 -0.93
C THR A 9 2.96 14.62 -0.90
N THR A 10 1.96 13.74 -1.00
CA THR A 10 0.56 14.12 -0.98
C THR A 10 -0.05 13.79 0.39
N ALA A 11 -1.22 14.36 0.67
CA ALA A 11 -1.92 14.07 1.92
C ALA A 11 -2.39 12.61 2.00
N THR A 12 -2.72 12.02 0.86
CA THR A 12 -3.15 10.63 0.77
C THR A 12 -2.64 10.04 -0.54
N ILE A 13 -2.61 8.70 -0.59
CA ILE A 13 -2.32 7.97 -1.81
C ILE A 13 -3.30 6.80 -1.89
N THR A 14 -3.79 6.48 -3.08
CA THR A 14 -4.67 5.33 -3.25
C THR A 14 -3.87 4.04 -3.21
N MET A 15 -4.51 2.94 -2.77
CA MET A 15 -3.82 1.66 -2.60
C MET A 15 -3.18 1.17 -3.90
N ASP A 16 -3.88 1.31 -5.03
CA ASP A 16 -3.35 0.88 -6.32
C ASP A 16 -2.07 1.64 -6.69
N LYS A 17 -2.06 2.97 -6.46
CA LYS A 17 -0.87 3.78 -6.72
C LYS A 17 0.25 3.44 -5.76
N LEU A 18 -0.08 3.19 -4.50
CA LEU A 18 0.92 2.83 -3.49
C LEU A 18 1.62 1.52 -3.87
N LEU A 19 0.87 0.51 -4.27
CA LEU A 19 1.44 -0.78 -4.64
C LEU A 19 2.35 -0.66 -5.86
N LYS A 20 1.98 0.17 -6.82
CA LYS A 20 2.84 0.45 -7.96
C LYS A 20 4.08 1.25 -7.56
N PHE A 21 3.88 2.29 -6.77
CA PHE A 21 4.95 3.18 -6.35
C PHE A 21 6.02 2.45 -5.53
N SER A 22 5.60 1.52 -4.69
CA SER A 22 6.51 0.75 -3.85
C SER A 22 7.22 -0.38 -4.61
N GLY A 23 6.79 -0.67 -5.85
CA GLY A 23 7.37 -1.75 -6.64
C GLY A 23 6.77 -3.12 -6.32
N VAL A 24 5.80 -3.20 -5.43
CA VAL A 24 5.12 -4.47 -5.09
C VAL A 24 4.31 -4.96 -6.28
N ALA A 25 3.68 -4.03 -7.00
CA ALA A 25 2.95 -4.34 -8.23
C ALA A 25 3.62 -3.65 -9.41
N ASP A 26 3.72 -4.33 -10.54
CA ASP A 26 4.32 -3.77 -11.76
C ASP A 26 3.33 -2.88 -12.51
N THR A 27 2.04 -3.19 -12.42
CA THR A 27 0.99 -2.47 -13.15
C THR A 27 -0.20 -2.22 -12.23
N GLY A 28 -1.08 -1.30 -12.66
CA GLY A 28 -2.33 -1.05 -11.94
C GLY A 28 -3.23 -2.30 -11.92
N GLY A 29 -3.25 -3.05 -13.02
CA GLY A 29 -4.02 -4.29 -13.07
C GLY A 29 -3.54 -5.32 -12.07
N GLN A 30 -2.22 -5.45 -11.90
CA GLN A 30 -1.66 -6.34 -10.91
C GLN A 30 -2.03 -5.89 -9.49
N ALA A 31 -1.96 -4.59 -9.23
CA ALA A 31 -2.35 -4.05 -7.94
C ALA A 31 -3.82 -4.36 -7.63
N PHE A 32 -4.69 -4.22 -8.62
CA PHE A 32 -6.10 -4.54 -8.46
C PHE A 32 -6.32 -6.02 -8.13
N MET A 33 -5.59 -6.91 -8.81
CA MET A 33 -5.69 -8.35 -8.55
C MET A 33 -5.25 -8.69 -7.13
N MET A 34 -4.21 -8.03 -6.62
CA MET A 34 -3.74 -8.27 -5.27
C MET A 34 -4.80 -7.88 -4.24
N VAL A 35 -5.50 -6.77 -4.46
CA VAL A 35 -6.59 -6.36 -3.58
C VAL A 35 -7.74 -7.37 -3.67
N GLU A 36 -8.11 -7.80 -4.86
CA GLU A 36 -9.18 -8.77 -5.05
C GLU A 36 -8.86 -10.12 -4.41
N ASP A 37 -7.59 -10.51 -4.42
CA ASP A 37 -7.16 -11.78 -3.82
C ASP A 37 -7.13 -11.73 -2.29
N GLY A 38 -7.34 -10.55 -1.70
CA GLY A 38 -7.40 -10.41 -0.25
C GLY A 38 -6.05 -10.47 0.44
N VAL A 39 -4.96 -10.26 -0.30
CA VAL A 39 -3.60 -10.32 0.27
C VAL A 39 -3.12 -8.98 0.79
N VAL A 40 -3.88 -7.91 0.61
CA VAL A 40 -3.50 -6.56 1.03
C VAL A 40 -4.28 -6.16 2.27
N LYS A 41 -3.56 -5.75 3.32
CA LYS A 41 -4.16 -5.31 4.58
C LYS A 41 -3.70 -3.91 4.90
N LEU A 42 -4.61 -3.09 5.41
CA LEU A 42 -4.31 -1.75 5.89
C LEU A 42 -4.54 -1.74 7.41
N ASN A 43 -3.47 -1.50 8.17
CA ASN A 43 -3.52 -1.51 9.64
C ASN A 43 -4.17 -2.79 10.18
N GLY A 44 -3.86 -3.92 9.55
CA GLY A 44 -4.35 -5.23 9.97
C GLY A 44 -5.72 -5.63 9.44
N VAL A 45 -6.36 -4.77 8.66
CA VAL A 45 -7.69 -5.03 8.10
C VAL A 45 -7.58 -5.28 6.60
N THR A 46 -8.18 -6.37 6.12
CA THR A 46 -8.15 -6.70 4.69
C THR A 46 -8.81 -5.60 3.87
N VAL A 47 -8.11 -5.13 2.85
CA VAL A 47 -8.60 -4.09 1.95
C VAL A 47 -9.43 -4.74 0.85
N THR A 48 -10.65 -4.22 0.64
CA THR A 48 -11.54 -4.71 -0.41
C THR A 48 -11.76 -3.67 -1.52
N GLU A 49 -11.29 -2.43 -1.30
CA GLU A 49 -11.42 -1.36 -2.27
C GLU A 49 -10.07 -1.09 -2.95
N LYS A 50 -10.06 -1.13 -4.27
CA LYS A 50 -8.84 -0.91 -5.06
C LYS A 50 -8.28 0.48 -4.88
N ARG A 51 -9.14 1.46 -4.61
CA ARG A 51 -8.74 2.85 -4.42
C ARG A 51 -8.86 3.30 -2.96
N LYS A 52 -8.66 2.37 -2.04
CA LYS A 52 -8.62 2.70 -0.63
C LYS A 52 -7.55 3.75 -0.38
N GLN A 53 -7.92 4.83 0.32
CA GLN A 53 -6.97 5.91 0.61
C GLN A 53 -6.07 5.51 1.77
N VAL A 54 -4.79 5.78 1.59
CA VAL A 54 -3.75 5.52 2.58
C VAL A 54 -3.11 6.84 2.95
N ARG A 55 -2.84 7.04 4.24
CA ARG A 55 -2.28 8.27 4.77
C ARG A 55 -0.95 8.02 5.47
N PRO A 56 -0.12 9.06 5.65
CA PRO A 56 1.09 8.92 6.48
C PRO A 56 0.71 8.41 7.87
N GLY A 57 1.48 7.47 8.37
CA GLY A 57 1.21 6.80 9.64
C GLY A 57 0.52 5.46 9.48
N ASP A 58 -0.04 5.17 8.31
CA ASP A 58 -0.67 3.88 8.04
C ASP A 58 0.40 2.83 7.74
N VAL A 59 0.05 1.58 8.01
CA VAL A 59 0.92 0.42 7.71
C VAL A 59 0.15 -0.52 6.79
N VAL A 60 0.78 -0.88 5.68
CA VAL A 60 0.20 -1.77 4.69
C VAL A 60 0.98 -3.08 4.67
N ASN A 61 0.28 -4.19 4.81
CA ASN A 61 0.87 -5.53 4.73
C ASN A 61 0.41 -6.21 3.46
N ILE A 62 1.33 -6.86 2.76
CA ILE A 62 1.03 -7.59 1.55
C ILE A 62 1.44 -9.04 1.74
N ASP A 63 0.46 -9.93 1.66
CA ASP A 63 0.64 -11.38 1.72
C ASP A 63 1.44 -11.83 2.96
N ASP A 64 1.35 -11.07 4.05
CA ASP A 64 2.09 -11.28 5.30
C ASP A 64 3.61 -11.40 5.10
N GLN A 65 4.12 -10.94 3.98
CA GLN A 65 5.54 -11.00 3.64
C GLN A 65 6.20 -9.64 3.54
N ILE A 66 5.42 -8.60 3.21
CA ILE A 66 5.93 -7.24 3.03
C ILE A 66 5.13 -6.30 3.91
N GLU A 67 5.84 -5.45 4.65
CA GLU A 67 5.21 -4.41 5.45
C GLU A 67 5.70 -3.05 4.95
N LEU A 68 4.76 -2.20 4.54
CA LEU A 68 5.05 -0.84 4.09
C LEU A 68 4.58 0.15 5.15
N THR A 69 5.49 0.95 5.67
CA THR A 69 5.14 2.04 6.58
C THR A 69 5.12 3.33 5.77
N ILE A 70 4.00 4.03 5.82
CA ILE A 70 3.80 5.23 5.00
C ILE A 70 4.15 6.45 5.85
N ILE A 71 5.00 7.31 5.32
CA ILE A 71 5.39 8.55 5.99
C ILE A 71 5.21 9.73 5.05
N ALA A 72 5.05 10.91 5.65
CA ALA A 72 4.97 12.16 4.89
C ALA A 72 6.37 12.63 4.53
N SER A 73 6.52 13.17 3.32
CA SER A 73 7.78 13.81 2.94
C SER A 73 8.01 15.03 3.81
N GLN A 74 9.22 15.15 4.32
CA GLN A 74 9.59 16.26 5.22
C GLN A 74 10.34 17.34 4.45
N LYS A 75 9.59 18.21 3.83
CA LYS A 75 10.16 19.38 3.16
C LYS A 75 9.52 20.63 3.67
#